data_a549d83424c2662c3c7b5e1045da6fa4
#
_entry.id   a549d83424c2662c3c7b5e1045da6fa4
#
_cell.length_a   1.000
_cell.length_b   1.000
_cell.length_c   1.000
_cell.angle_alpha   90.00
_cell.angle_beta   90.00
_cell.angle_gamma   90.00
#
_symmetry.space_group_name_H-M   'P 1'
#
loop_
_entity.id
_entity.type
_entity.pdbx_description
1 polymer ?
#
loop_
_entity_poly.entity_id
_entity_poly.type
_entity_poly.pdbx_seq_one_letter_code
_entity_poly.pdbx_strand_id
1 'polypeptide(L)'
;MEWLREPYCISTDKTKLDVGMIHHFLYTTAYWAVGRPMSIVRKTIENSLCFGLYEGETQVGFARVVTDYATFGWMCDVFILPSHRGRGLGKWLVECVVAHPDVKGLRRILLSSRDAQELYQKYGGFHALHYPDNWMEKFTETPFRKVKPSDLPEENKSHR
;
A
#
# COMPACT_ATOMS: atom_id res chain seq x y z
N MET A 1 14.53 -6.19 7.39
CA MET A 1 14.38 -7.53 6.77
C MET A 1 14.35 -7.34 5.27
N GLU A 2 14.90 -8.30 4.51
CA GLU A 2 14.95 -8.21 3.06
C GLU A 2 14.58 -9.55 2.42
N TRP A 3 13.98 -9.48 1.23
CA TRP A 3 13.67 -10.61 0.35
C TRP A 3 14.26 -10.31 -1.03
N LEU A 4 14.92 -11.29 -1.61
CA LEU A 4 15.62 -11.15 -2.91
C LEU A 4 14.95 -12.02 -3.97
N ARG A 5 14.75 -11.44 -5.15
CA ARG A 5 14.35 -12.09 -6.40
C ARG A 5 14.96 -11.29 -7.53
N GLU A 6 16.22 -11.61 -7.84
CA GLU A 6 17.01 -10.87 -8.85
C GLU A 6 16.20 -10.52 -10.12
N PRO A 7 16.24 -9.27 -10.59
CA PRO A 7 17.00 -8.11 -10.09
C PRO A 7 16.28 -7.30 -9.00
N TYR A 8 15.24 -7.85 -8.36
CA TYR A 8 14.39 -7.17 -7.40
C TYR A 8 14.74 -7.50 -5.95
N CYS A 9 14.51 -6.50 -5.08
CA CYS A 9 14.58 -6.64 -3.63
C CYS A 9 13.35 -5.99 -2.97
N ILE A 10 12.83 -6.63 -1.92
CA ILE A 10 11.87 -5.98 -0.99
C ILE A 10 12.61 -5.75 0.32
N SER A 11 12.50 -4.56 0.89
CA SER A 11 13.15 -4.18 2.16
C SER A 11 12.18 -3.46 3.08
N THR A 12 12.28 -3.74 4.39
CA THR A 12 11.56 -3.01 5.44
C THR A 12 12.40 -1.88 6.05
N ASP A 13 13.57 -1.62 5.51
CA ASP A 13 14.41 -0.50 5.94
C ASP A 13 13.85 0.82 5.43
N LYS A 14 13.28 1.61 6.35
CA LYS A 14 12.69 2.91 6.01
C LYS A 14 13.70 3.93 5.49
N THR A 15 14.99 3.75 5.79
CA THR A 15 16.04 4.68 5.31
C THR A 15 16.27 4.58 3.81
N LYS A 16 15.88 3.45 3.21
CA LYS A 16 15.96 3.22 1.76
C LYS A 16 14.76 3.80 0.99
N LEU A 17 13.69 4.20 1.67
CA LEU A 17 12.47 4.64 1.00
C LEU A 17 12.66 5.96 0.25
N ASP A 18 12.30 5.97 -1.03
CA ASP A 18 12.11 7.19 -1.81
C ASP A 18 10.76 7.82 -1.48
N VAL A 19 10.75 8.65 -0.44
CA VAL A 19 9.53 9.33 0.02
C VAL A 19 8.97 10.26 -1.04
N GLY A 20 9.81 10.81 -1.91
CA GLY A 20 9.40 11.67 -3.02
C GLY A 20 8.58 10.88 -4.05
N MET A 21 9.07 9.72 -4.46
CA MET A 21 8.36 8.82 -5.38
C MET A 21 7.04 8.32 -4.77
N ILE A 22 7.07 7.88 -3.50
CA ILE A 22 5.86 7.43 -2.79
C ILE A 22 4.82 8.55 -2.77
N HIS A 23 5.22 9.77 -2.38
CA HIS A 23 4.33 10.93 -2.35
C HIS A 23 3.77 11.24 -3.74
N HIS A 24 4.63 11.27 -4.77
CA HIS A 24 4.20 11.57 -6.14
C HIS A 24 3.12 10.58 -6.60
N PHE A 25 3.36 9.28 -6.41
CA PHE A 25 2.38 8.24 -6.78
C PHE A 25 1.06 8.40 -6.01
N LEU A 26 1.12 8.55 -4.70
CA LEU A 26 -0.09 8.71 -3.86
C LEU A 26 -0.85 10.01 -4.19
N TYR A 27 -0.12 11.08 -4.47
CA TYR A 27 -0.72 12.39 -4.78
C TYR A 27 -1.42 12.43 -6.13
N THR A 28 -0.84 11.78 -7.15
CA THR A 28 -1.27 11.91 -8.54
C THR A 28 -2.04 10.71 -9.08
N THR A 29 -1.68 9.49 -8.67
CA THR A 29 -2.10 8.25 -9.33
C THR A 29 -3.04 7.41 -8.48
N ALA A 30 -2.78 7.30 -7.17
CA ALA A 30 -3.56 6.45 -6.29
C ALA A 30 -4.95 7.05 -6.01
N TYR A 31 -6.01 6.46 -6.57
CA TYR A 31 -7.38 6.97 -6.43
C TYR A 31 -7.83 7.12 -4.97
N TRP A 32 -7.27 6.31 -4.07
CA TRP A 32 -7.59 6.33 -2.63
C TRP A 32 -6.85 7.42 -1.84
N ALA A 33 -5.87 8.09 -2.46
CA ALA A 33 -4.97 9.01 -1.77
C ALA A 33 -4.72 10.33 -2.53
N VAL A 34 -5.42 10.56 -3.63
CA VAL A 34 -5.22 11.74 -4.48
C VAL A 34 -5.20 13.03 -3.67
N GLY A 35 -4.15 13.83 -3.86
CA GLY A 35 -3.98 15.09 -3.16
C GLY A 35 -3.42 14.97 -1.74
N ARG A 36 -2.99 13.79 -1.29
CA ARG A 36 -2.40 13.59 0.04
C ARG A 36 -1.11 14.40 0.19
N PRO A 37 -1.01 15.36 1.15
CA PRO A 37 0.16 16.19 1.32
C PRO A 37 1.40 15.39 1.75
N MET A 38 2.59 15.90 1.39
CA MET A 38 3.89 15.31 1.76
C MET A 38 4.02 15.12 3.29
N SER A 39 3.56 16.09 4.08
CA SER A 39 3.61 15.99 5.55
C SER A 39 2.81 14.81 6.11
N ILE A 40 1.67 14.51 5.49
CA ILE A 40 0.86 13.34 5.85
C ILE A 40 1.55 12.05 5.40
N VAL A 41 2.11 12.01 4.19
CA VAL A 41 2.85 10.83 3.71
C VAL A 41 4.01 10.51 4.64
N ARG A 42 4.83 11.49 5.03
CA ARG A 42 5.93 11.30 6.00
C ARG A 42 5.43 10.74 7.33
N LYS A 43 4.37 11.33 7.89
CA LYS A 43 3.77 10.86 9.15
C LYS A 43 3.24 9.42 9.04
N THR A 44 2.64 9.05 7.91
CA THR A 44 2.16 7.68 7.71
C THR A 44 3.29 6.67 7.59
N ILE A 45 4.40 7.01 6.93
CA ILE A 45 5.61 6.18 6.83
C ILE A 45 6.24 6.00 8.22
N GLU A 46 6.37 7.08 8.97
CA GLU A 46 6.95 7.05 10.34
C GLU A 46 6.19 6.07 11.24
N ASN A 47 4.86 6.07 11.18
CA ASN A 47 3.97 5.32 12.06
C ASN A 47 3.42 4.01 11.46
N SER A 48 4.09 3.41 10.49
CA SER A 48 3.69 2.16 9.86
C SER A 48 4.87 1.23 9.66
N LEU A 49 4.63 -0.06 9.57
CA LEU A 49 5.57 -1.01 9.01
C LEU A 49 5.53 -0.86 7.49
N CYS A 50 6.65 -0.50 6.88
CA CYS A 50 6.76 -0.17 5.47
C CYS A 50 7.57 -1.22 4.71
N PHE A 51 7.19 -1.44 3.46
CA PHE A 51 7.86 -2.35 2.52
C PHE A 51 8.14 -1.56 1.24
N GLY A 52 9.42 -1.33 0.94
CA GLY A 52 9.86 -0.81 -0.34
C GLY A 52 10.23 -1.95 -1.28
N LEU A 53 9.79 -1.90 -2.53
CA LEU A 53 10.21 -2.82 -3.58
C LEU A 53 11.12 -2.07 -4.55
N TYR A 54 12.26 -2.66 -4.87
CA TYR A 54 13.34 -2.04 -5.63
C TYR A 54 13.75 -2.90 -6.81
N GLU A 55 14.14 -2.25 -7.92
CA GLU A 55 14.97 -2.84 -8.98
C GLU A 55 16.35 -2.19 -8.90
N GLY A 56 17.37 -2.95 -8.46
CA GLY A 56 18.63 -2.36 -8.03
C GLY A 56 18.43 -1.36 -6.89
N GLU A 57 18.86 -0.12 -7.09
CA GLU A 57 18.68 0.96 -6.11
C GLU A 57 17.39 1.78 -6.31
N THR A 58 16.66 1.55 -7.40
CA THR A 58 15.46 2.32 -7.75
C THR A 58 14.22 1.71 -7.11
N GLN A 59 13.51 2.49 -6.31
CA GLN A 59 12.23 2.04 -5.74
C GLN A 59 11.14 2.02 -6.82
N VAL A 60 10.46 0.88 -6.96
CA VAL A 60 9.45 0.63 -7.99
C VAL A 60 8.09 0.20 -7.43
N GLY A 61 8.00 0.02 -6.13
CA GLY A 61 6.76 -0.33 -5.46
C GLY A 61 6.81 -0.04 -3.96
N PHE A 62 5.63 -0.09 -3.33
CA PHE A 62 5.48 0.20 -1.92
C PHE A 62 4.26 -0.54 -1.34
N ALA A 63 4.34 -0.85 -0.06
CA ALA A 63 3.21 -1.25 0.77
C ALA A 63 3.47 -0.79 2.21
N ARG A 64 2.41 -0.58 2.98
CA ARG A 64 2.54 -0.37 4.42
C ARG A 64 1.43 -1.07 5.21
N VAL A 65 1.74 -1.39 6.44
CA VAL A 65 0.79 -1.93 7.42
C VAL A 65 0.78 -1.00 8.63
N VAL A 66 -0.36 -0.41 8.93
CA VAL A 66 -0.61 0.28 10.20
C VAL A 66 -0.88 -0.81 11.23
N THR A 67 -0.10 -0.89 12.29
CA THR A 67 -0.20 -2.00 13.25
C THR A 67 0.30 -1.61 14.63
N ASP A 68 -0.26 -2.27 15.65
CA ASP A 68 0.26 -2.29 17.01
C ASP A 68 1.35 -3.36 17.23
N TYR A 69 1.72 -4.08 16.18
CA TYR A 69 2.68 -5.20 16.20
C TYR A 69 2.27 -6.39 17.07
N ALA A 70 1.04 -6.44 17.54
CA ALA A 70 0.57 -7.45 18.50
C ALA A 70 -0.77 -8.07 18.12
N THR A 71 -1.79 -7.26 17.79
CA THR A 71 -3.16 -7.76 17.65
C THR A 71 -3.80 -7.46 16.31
N PHE A 72 -3.46 -6.32 15.67
CA PHE A 72 -4.17 -5.79 14.53
C PHE A 72 -3.26 -5.17 13.48
N GLY A 73 -3.63 -5.31 12.21
CA GLY A 73 -3.00 -4.65 11.08
C GLY A 73 -4.02 -4.12 10.06
N TRP A 74 -3.72 -2.96 9.48
CA TRP A 74 -4.40 -2.40 8.33
C TRP A 74 -3.41 -2.27 7.19
N MET A 75 -3.54 -3.13 6.16
CA MET A 75 -2.70 -3.08 4.96
C MET A 75 -3.24 -2.02 4.01
N CYS A 76 -2.39 -1.08 3.62
CA CYS A 76 -2.78 0.04 2.77
C CYS A 76 -1.60 0.58 1.95
N ASP A 77 -1.91 1.52 1.04
CA ASP A 77 -0.96 2.15 0.14
C ASP A 77 -0.09 1.14 -0.64
N VAL A 78 -0.71 0.05 -1.10
CA VAL A 78 -0.04 -1.00 -1.88
C VAL A 78 -0.04 -0.62 -3.34
N PHE A 79 1.14 -0.48 -3.94
CA PHE A 79 1.25 -0.20 -5.38
C PHE A 79 2.56 -0.69 -5.99
N ILE A 80 2.51 -0.91 -7.29
CA ILE A 80 3.67 -1.08 -8.18
C ILE A 80 3.59 0.01 -9.24
N LEU A 81 4.71 0.64 -9.54
CA LEU A 81 4.77 1.65 -10.62
C LEU A 81 4.29 1.06 -11.94
N PRO A 82 3.54 1.80 -12.76
CA PRO A 82 2.98 1.30 -14.02
C PRO A 82 3.99 0.59 -14.93
N SER A 83 5.21 1.13 -15.02
CA SER A 83 6.31 0.57 -15.82
C SER A 83 6.78 -0.83 -15.37
N HIS A 84 6.40 -1.25 -14.17
CA HIS A 84 6.84 -2.53 -13.56
C HIS A 84 5.67 -3.51 -13.33
N ARG A 85 4.45 -3.14 -13.72
CA ARG A 85 3.27 -4.01 -13.63
C ARG A 85 3.36 -5.20 -14.61
N GLY A 86 2.56 -6.23 -14.36
CA GLY A 86 2.53 -7.42 -15.22
C GLY A 86 3.69 -8.40 -15.01
N ARG A 87 4.62 -8.14 -14.08
CA ARG A 87 5.80 -8.96 -13.79
C ARG A 87 5.66 -9.82 -12.53
N GLY A 88 4.47 -9.90 -11.93
CA GLY A 88 4.22 -10.65 -10.70
C GLY A 88 4.71 -9.98 -9.41
N LEU A 89 5.20 -8.74 -9.49
CA LEU A 89 5.79 -8.03 -8.34
C LEU A 89 4.77 -7.70 -7.25
N GLY A 90 3.53 -7.36 -7.64
CA GLY A 90 2.46 -7.12 -6.67
C GLY A 90 2.09 -8.37 -5.86
N LYS A 91 2.10 -9.54 -6.52
CA LYS A 91 1.88 -10.85 -5.88
C LYS A 91 2.97 -11.11 -4.84
N TRP A 92 4.21 -10.98 -5.25
CA TRP A 92 5.37 -11.19 -4.37
C TRP A 92 5.41 -10.19 -3.21
N LEU A 93 5.05 -8.91 -3.45
CA LEU A 93 4.98 -7.91 -2.39
C LEU A 93 3.95 -8.30 -1.32
N VAL A 94 2.74 -8.73 -1.74
CA VAL A 94 1.69 -9.19 -0.80
C VAL A 94 2.16 -10.41 -0.02
N GLU A 95 2.78 -11.40 -0.67
CA GLU A 95 3.34 -12.59 -0.02
C GLU A 95 4.38 -12.21 1.04
N CYS A 96 5.30 -11.29 0.73
CA CYS A 96 6.32 -10.83 1.68
C CYS A 96 5.70 -10.07 2.85
N VAL A 97 4.69 -9.24 2.62
CA VAL A 97 4.00 -8.51 3.69
C VAL A 97 3.35 -9.47 4.68
N VAL A 98 2.57 -10.45 4.21
CA VAL A 98 1.87 -11.39 5.11
C VAL A 98 2.80 -12.39 5.76
N ALA A 99 3.97 -12.65 5.17
CA ALA A 99 5.00 -13.52 5.73
C ALA A 99 5.90 -12.83 6.77
N HIS A 100 5.86 -11.49 6.86
CA HIS A 100 6.68 -10.76 7.84
C HIS A 100 6.33 -11.19 9.26
N PRO A 101 7.30 -11.44 10.16
CA PRO A 101 7.05 -11.92 11.53
C PRO A 101 6.03 -11.07 12.29
N ASP A 102 6.15 -9.74 12.21
CA ASP A 102 5.25 -8.80 12.90
C ASP A 102 3.85 -8.72 12.27
N VAL A 103 3.64 -9.33 11.11
CA VAL A 103 2.33 -9.39 10.43
C VAL A 103 1.71 -10.76 10.57
N LYS A 104 2.51 -11.81 10.37
CA LYS A 104 2.05 -13.21 10.42
C LYS A 104 1.41 -13.57 11.78
N GLY A 105 1.89 -12.95 12.86
CA GLY A 105 1.39 -13.20 14.23
C GLY A 105 0.13 -12.44 14.61
N LEU A 106 -0.31 -11.47 13.80
CA LEU A 106 -1.48 -10.66 14.12
C LEU A 106 -2.77 -11.50 14.04
N ARG A 107 -3.64 -11.30 15.02
CA ARG A 107 -4.95 -11.97 15.04
C ARG A 107 -5.82 -11.56 13.85
N ARG A 108 -5.67 -10.32 13.39
CA ARG A 108 -6.50 -9.77 12.32
C ARG A 108 -5.74 -8.75 11.49
N ILE A 109 -5.84 -8.91 10.18
CA ILE A 109 -5.35 -7.95 9.22
C ILE A 109 -6.51 -7.60 8.30
N LEU A 110 -6.74 -6.32 8.09
CA LEU A 110 -7.76 -5.81 7.18
C LEU A 110 -7.12 -5.04 6.03
N LEU A 111 -7.84 -4.96 4.95
CA LEU A 111 -7.60 -4.05 3.85
C LEU A 111 -8.93 -3.67 3.18
N SER A 112 -8.90 -2.61 2.40
CA SER A 112 -9.98 -2.24 1.50
C SER A 112 -9.41 -2.12 0.09
N SER A 113 -10.04 -2.77 -0.88
CA SER A 113 -9.65 -2.71 -2.28
C SER A 113 -10.88 -2.68 -3.16
N ARG A 114 -10.85 -1.83 -4.19
CA ARG A 114 -11.94 -1.73 -5.16
C ARG A 114 -11.84 -2.77 -6.26
N ASP A 115 -10.63 -3.11 -6.68
CA ASP A 115 -10.36 -3.82 -7.93
C ASP A 115 -9.26 -4.90 -7.85
N ALA A 116 -8.67 -5.15 -6.67
CA ALA A 116 -7.57 -6.10 -6.49
C ALA A 116 -7.88 -7.23 -5.48
N GLN A 117 -9.15 -7.52 -5.22
CA GLN A 117 -9.55 -8.54 -4.23
C GLN A 117 -8.95 -9.92 -4.53
N GLU A 118 -8.95 -10.34 -5.80
CA GLU A 118 -8.37 -11.64 -6.21
C GLU A 118 -6.88 -11.76 -5.86
N LEU A 119 -6.12 -10.67 -6.01
CA LEU A 119 -4.72 -10.62 -5.62
C LEU A 119 -4.54 -10.94 -4.14
N TYR A 120 -5.30 -10.26 -3.30
CA TYR A 120 -5.20 -10.42 -1.85
C TYR A 120 -5.74 -11.76 -1.36
N GLN A 121 -6.81 -12.26 -1.98
CA GLN A 121 -7.34 -13.59 -1.67
C GLN A 121 -6.31 -14.68 -1.98
N LYS A 122 -5.75 -14.66 -3.19
CA LYS A 122 -4.89 -15.73 -3.69
C LYS A 122 -3.50 -15.71 -3.06
N TYR A 123 -2.92 -14.55 -2.85
CA TYR A 123 -1.53 -14.40 -2.41
C TYR A 123 -1.36 -13.92 -0.97
N GLY A 124 -2.41 -13.37 -0.38
CA GLY A 124 -2.40 -12.89 1.00
C GLY A 124 -3.29 -13.68 1.97
N GLY A 125 -4.12 -14.60 1.44
CA GLY A 125 -5.06 -15.37 2.26
C GLY A 125 -6.22 -14.55 2.82
N PHE A 126 -6.50 -13.39 2.23
CA PHE A 126 -7.62 -12.55 2.64
C PHE A 126 -8.95 -13.13 2.15
N HIS A 127 -10.02 -12.85 2.85
CA HIS A 127 -11.38 -13.24 2.49
C HIS A 127 -12.36 -12.15 2.95
N ALA A 128 -13.61 -12.23 2.51
CA ALA A 128 -14.65 -11.35 3.02
C ALA A 128 -14.80 -11.47 4.54
N LEU A 129 -15.22 -10.40 5.19
CA LEU A 129 -15.46 -10.42 6.64
C LEU A 129 -16.48 -11.51 6.99
N HIS A 130 -16.20 -12.31 8.02
CA HIS A 130 -17.12 -13.34 8.50
C HIS A 130 -18.44 -12.73 9.03
N TYR A 131 -18.33 -11.57 9.68
CA TYR A 131 -19.47 -10.88 10.29
C TYR A 131 -19.41 -9.41 9.89
N PRO A 132 -19.74 -9.06 8.62
CA PRO A 132 -19.63 -7.68 8.13
C PRO A 132 -20.47 -6.70 8.95
N ASP A 133 -21.64 -7.10 9.44
CA ASP A 133 -22.53 -6.27 10.24
C ASP A 133 -21.97 -5.87 11.61
N ASN A 134 -20.89 -6.52 12.05
CA ASN A 134 -20.20 -6.16 13.30
C ASN A 134 -19.19 -5.01 13.09
N TRP A 135 -18.99 -4.57 11.84
CA TRP A 135 -18.00 -3.55 11.52
C TRP A 135 -18.67 -2.22 11.26
N MET A 136 -18.09 -1.19 11.83
CA MET A 136 -18.54 0.18 11.67
C MET A 136 -17.35 1.07 11.29
N GLU A 137 -17.58 2.03 10.43
CA GLU A 137 -16.61 3.08 10.13
C GLU A 137 -17.15 4.45 10.55
N LYS A 138 -16.25 5.33 10.94
CA LYS A 138 -16.48 6.77 10.97
C LYS A 138 -15.66 7.38 9.84
N PHE A 139 -16.34 7.69 8.77
CA PHE A 139 -15.72 8.31 7.61
C PHE A 139 -15.84 9.84 7.71
N THR A 140 -14.73 10.52 7.45
CA THR A 140 -14.73 11.98 7.28
C THR A 140 -14.17 12.25 5.89
N GLU A 141 -14.92 12.97 5.08
CA GLU A 141 -14.41 13.44 3.79
C GLU A 141 -13.13 14.21 4.05
N THR A 142 -12.03 13.73 3.46
CA THR A 142 -10.72 14.28 3.76
C THR A 142 -10.61 15.71 3.26
N PRO A 143 -10.07 16.60 4.07
CA PRO A 143 -9.80 17.97 3.68
C PRO A 143 -8.52 18.08 2.82
N PHE A 144 -8.02 16.96 2.25
CA PHE A 144 -6.92 17.06 1.31
C PHE A 144 -7.35 17.88 0.12
N ARG A 145 -6.45 18.75 -0.34
CA ARG A 145 -6.68 19.64 -1.48
C ARG A 145 -7.50 18.93 -2.55
N LYS A 146 -8.56 19.59 -3.00
CA LYS A 146 -9.27 19.20 -4.22
C LYS A 146 -8.27 19.29 -5.37
N VAL A 147 -7.77 18.17 -5.82
CA VAL A 147 -6.92 18.09 -7.02
C VAL A 147 -7.82 18.43 -8.19
N LYS A 148 -7.41 19.37 -9.02
CA LYS A 148 -8.18 19.71 -10.22
C LYS A 148 -8.21 18.49 -11.14
N PRO A 149 -9.31 18.24 -11.85
CA PRO A 149 -9.38 17.14 -12.82
C PRO A 149 -8.24 17.14 -13.85
N SER A 150 -7.75 18.33 -14.21
CA SER A 150 -6.59 18.50 -15.10
C SER A 150 -5.26 18.00 -14.54
N ASP A 151 -5.16 17.90 -13.21
CA ASP A 151 -3.92 17.52 -12.52
C ASP A 151 -3.84 15.98 -12.32
N LEU A 152 -4.90 15.24 -12.71
CA LEU A 152 -4.99 13.79 -12.58
C LEU A 152 -4.59 13.08 -13.87
N PRO A 153 -3.89 11.93 -13.77
CA PRO A 153 -3.72 11.02 -14.89
C PRO A 153 -5.08 10.63 -15.50
N GLU A 154 -5.10 10.35 -16.81
CA GLU A 154 -6.31 9.93 -17.54
C GLU A 154 -7.05 8.76 -16.85
N GLU A 155 -6.31 7.80 -16.31
CA GLU A 155 -6.86 6.62 -15.60
C GLU A 155 -7.73 6.96 -14.39
N ASN A 156 -7.52 8.11 -13.77
CA ASN A 156 -8.28 8.56 -12.59
C ASN A 156 -9.44 9.53 -12.94
N LYS A 157 -9.53 9.99 -14.18
CA LYS A 157 -10.59 10.92 -14.61
C LYS A 157 -11.92 10.21 -14.84
N SER A 158 -11.92 8.90 -15.15
CA SER A 158 -13.11 8.12 -15.50
C SER A 158 -13.89 7.56 -14.30
N HIS A 159 -13.43 7.82 -13.06
CA HIS A 159 -13.95 7.17 -11.85
C HIS A 159 -14.53 8.17 -10.83
N ARG A 160 -15.10 9.26 -11.33
CA ARG A 160 -15.86 10.23 -10.53
C ARG A 160 -17.34 10.12 -10.74
#